data_a7bf52dad93e90f1169c54b2dcf401c3
#
_entry.id   a7bf52dad93e90f1169c54b2dcf401c3
#
_cell.length_a   1.000
_cell.length_b   1.000
_cell.length_c   1.000
_cell.angle_alpha   90.00
_cell.angle_beta   90.00
_cell.angle_gamma   90.00
#
_symmetry.space_group_name_H-M   'P 1'
#
loop_
_entity.id
_entity.type
_entity.pdbx_description
1 polymer ?
#
loop_
_entity_poly.entity_id
_entity_poly.type
_entity_poly.pdbx_seq_one_letter_code
_entity_poly.pdbx_strand_id
1 'polypeptide(L)'
;MNILSLGAGVQSSTLAMMAAAGEIGPMPDAAIFADTGWEPKKVHEYLDWLEKQLPFPVYRVMNGGGLLEAIKGNGRFAAVPFFTLNGGMGRRQCTGEFKIIPVQKKIRELLGYEKYKRIPEGAATVWIGISTDESIRMKPSQVKWINHRWPLIENGMSRMQCLEWFEQHNMPQPPKSSCLGCPFHSDKQWIEIKNGDQDEWFETVEIDRFIRYRTKMKHSQFMHRSLKPLDEVNFDGLENQMDLWGNECEGMCGV
;
A
#
# COMPACT_ATOMS: atom_id res chain seq x y z
N MET A 1 -19.16 -9.74 9.33
CA MET A 1 -17.75 -9.67 9.75
C MET A 1 -17.16 -8.33 9.34
N ASN A 2 -16.55 -7.61 10.26
CA ASN A 2 -15.92 -6.31 10.00
C ASN A 2 -14.40 -6.49 9.93
N ILE A 3 -13.79 -6.16 8.82
CA ILE A 3 -12.35 -6.33 8.58
C ILE A 3 -11.76 -4.96 8.28
N LEU A 4 -10.67 -4.62 8.96
CA LEU A 4 -9.88 -3.44 8.65
C LEU A 4 -8.81 -3.80 7.60
N SER A 5 -8.83 -3.13 6.44
CA SER A 5 -7.71 -3.20 5.50
C SER A 5 -6.58 -2.31 6.00
N LEU A 6 -5.53 -2.94 6.53
CA LEU A 6 -4.42 -2.24 7.15
C LEU A 6 -3.28 -2.06 6.15
N GLY A 7 -2.91 -0.82 5.87
CA GLY A 7 -1.75 -0.51 5.02
C GLY A 7 -0.52 -0.06 5.81
N ALA A 8 -0.62 0.04 7.14
CA ALA A 8 0.41 0.59 8.04
C ALA A 8 0.87 2.03 7.68
N GLY A 9 0.07 2.75 6.91
CA GLY A 9 0.24 4.18 6.65
C GLY A 9 -0.66 5.03 7.56
N VAL A 10 -0.59 6.35 7.42
CA VAL A 10 -1.26 7.31 8.32
C VAL A 10 -2.75 7.00 8.49
N GLN A 11 -3.53 6.99 7.41
CA GLN A 11 -4.98 6.85 7.51
C GLN A 11 -5.43 5.50 8.06
N SER A 12 -4.84 4.40 7.59
CA SER A 12 -5.23 3.06 8.03
C SER A 12 -4.81 2.78 9.47
N SER A 13 -3.69 3.36 9.92
CA SER A 13 -3.23 3.24 11.30
C SER A 13 -4.08 4.10 12.25
N THR A 14 -4.43 5.33 11.84
CA THR A 14 -5.37 6.17 12.62
C THR A 14 -6.70 5.43 12.79
N LEU A 15 -7.24 4.88 11.71
CA LEU A 15 -8.48 4.13 11.76
C LEU A 15 -8.41 2.92 12.69
N ALA A 16 -7.28 2.18 12.67
CA ALA A 16 -7.05 1.05 13.58
C ALA A 16 -7.03 1.48 15.04
N MET A 17 -6.30 2.56 15.36
CA MET A 17 -6.14 3.06 16.72
C MET A 17 -7.41 3.70 17.24
N MET A 18 -8.14 4.49 16.45
CA MET A 18 -9.45 5.04 16.82
C MET A 18 -10.49 3.93 17.08
N ALA A 19 -10.47 2.85 16.29
CA ALA A 19 -11.30 1.69 16.55
C ALA A 19 -10.92 1.01 17.88
N ALA A 20 -9.62 0.86 18.17
CA ALA A 20 -9.13 0.31 19.43
C ALA A 20 -9.50 1.18 20.64
N ALA A 21 -9.49 2.51 20.47
CA ALA A 21 -9.92 3.47 21.50
C ALA A 21 -11.45 3.55 21.66
N GLY A 22 -12.23 2.90 20.81
CA GLY A 22 -13.69 2.94 20.83
C GLY A 22 -14.30 4.22 20.25
N GLU A 23 -13.50 5.05 19.58
CA GLU A 23 -13.96 6.30 18.95
C GLU A 23 -14.72 6.03 17.64
N ILE A 24 -14.42 4.90 16.99
CA ILE A 24 -15.09 4.43 15.77
C ILE A 24 -15.56 2.99 16.00
N GLY A 25 -16.85 2.75 15.80
CA GLY A 25 -17.44 1.42 16.00
C GLY A 25 -18.25 0.92 14.80
N PRO A 26 -18.68 -0.34 14.87
CA PRO A 26 -18.29 -1.38 15.82
C PRO A 26 -16.83 -1.78 15.65
N MET A 27 -16.16 -2.28 16.72
CA MET A 27 -14.77 -2.73 16.62
C MET A 27 -14.59 -3.76 15.50
N PRO A 28 -13.53 -3.67 14.69
CA PRO A 28 -13.21 -4.70 13.70
C PRO A 28 -13.00 -6.08 14.32
N ASP A 29 -13.45 -7.14 13.65
CA ASP A 29 -13.17 -8.51 14.06
C ASP A 29 -11.69 -8.87 13.83
N ALA A 30 -11.04 -8.24 12.86
CA ALA A 30 -9.63 -8.39 12.54
C ALA A 30 -9.13 -7.26 11.63
N ALA A 31 -7.81 -7.06 11.60
CA ALA A 31 -7.13 -6.31 10.56
C ALA A 31 -6.33 -7.24 9.64
N ILE A 32 -6.20 -6.88 8.37
CA ILE A 32 -5.41 -7.63 7.40
C ILE A 32 -4.42 -6.67 6.72
N PHE A 33 -3.13 -6.96 6.87
CA PHE A 33 -2.03 -6.30 6.18
C PHE A 33 -1.59 -7.17 4.99
N ALA A 34 -1.64 -6.59 3.79
CA ALA A 34 -1.13 -7.24 2.58
C ALA A 34 0.32 -6.84 2.37
N ASP A 35 1.23 -7.74 2.74
CA ASP A 35 2.65 -7.58 2.48
C ASP A 35 2.94 -7.84 1.01
N THR A 36 3.52 -6.84 0.33
CA THR A 36 3.92 -6.99 -1.06
C THR A 36 5.29 -7.68 -1.22
N GLY A 37 6.03 -7.88 -0.12
CA GLY A 37 7.41 -8.36 -0.15
C GLY A 37 8.41 -7.33 -0.66
N TRP A 38 8.03 -6.06 -0.68
CA TRP A 38 8.89 -4.93 -1.04
C TRP A 38 8.52 -3.64 -0.29
N GLU A 39 7.97 -3.81 0.91
CA GLU A 39 7.71 -2.68 1.81
C GLU A 39 9.02 -2.29 2.53
N PRO A 40 9.24 -1.00 2.88
CA PRO A 40 10.39 -0.57 3.67
C PRO A 40 10.44 -1.25 5.05
N LYS A 41 11.64 -1.53 5.58
CA LYS A 41 11.85 -2.10 6.93
C LYS A 41 11.09 -1.32 8.01
N LYS A 42 11.12 0.02 7.93
CA LYS A 42 10.39 0.91 8.85
C LYS A 42 8.89 0.67 8.90
N VAL A 43 8.29 0.16 7.82
CA VAL A 43 6.85 -0.20 7.78
C VAL A 43 6.61 -1.46 8.59
N HIS A 44 7.49 -2.45 8.50
CA HIS A 44 7.40 -3.68 9.28
C HIS A 44 7.63 -3.42 10.77
N GLU A 45 8.63 -2.61 11.12
CA GLU A 45 8.92 -2.20 12.50
C GLU A 45 7.73 -1.46 13.12
N TYR A 46 7.13 -0.53 12.36
CA TYR A 46 5.94 0.18 12.79
C TYR A 46 4.74 -0.77 12.94
N LEU A 47 4.56 -1.71 12.02
CA LEU A 47 3.49 -2.71 12.09
C LEU A 47 3.66 -3.63 13.31
N ASP A 48 4.90 -4.02 13.66
CA ASP A 48 5.20 -4.80 14.87
C ASP A 48 4.83 -4.05 16.16
N TRP A 49 5.00 -2.73 16.16
CA TRP A 49 4.54 -1.88 17.25
C TRP A 49 3.01 -1.77 17.25
N LEU A 50 2.39 -1.48 16.11
CA LEU A 50 0.96 -1.27 15.97
C LEU A 50 0.15 -2.51 16.38
N GLU A 51 0.58 -3.70 15.99
CA GLU A 51 -0.06 -4.98 16.36
C GLU A 51 -0.19 -5.16 17.88
N LYS A 52 0.79 -4.66 18.64
CA LYS A 52 0.78 -4.74 20.11
C LYS A 52 -0.22 -3.77 20.76
N GLN A 53 -0.67 -2.75 20.02
CA GLN A 53 -1.62 -1.76 20.51
C GLN A 53 -3.08 -2.17 20.23
N LEU A 54 -3.30 -3.08 19.28
CA LEU A 54 -4.64 -3.41 18.81
C LEU A 54 -5.27 -4.54 19.63
N PRO A 55 -6.56 -4.41 20.05
CA PRO A 55 -7.27 -5.44 20.81
C PRO A 55 -7.85 -6.55 19.91
N PHE A 56 -7.63 -6.48 18.60
CA PHE A 56 -8.08 -7.45 17.61
C PHE A 56 -6.88 -8.00 16.82
N PRO A 57 -6.99 -9.22 16.26
CA PRO A 57 -5.88 -9.86 15.57
C PRO A 57 -5.52 -9.13 14.27
N VAL A 58 -4.22 -9.07 13.97
CA VAL A 58 -3.69 -8.59 12.69
C VAL A 58 -3.13 -9.77 11.91
N TYR A 59 -3.62 -9.98 10.71
CA TYR A 59 -3.14 -11.02 9.81
C TYR A 59 -2.26 -10.41 8.73
N ARG A 60 -1.00 -10.84 8.65
CA ARG A 60 -0.10 -10.50 7.55
C ARG A 60 -0.27 -11.54 6.44
N VAL A 61 -0.56 -11.09 5.23
CA VAL A 61 -0.80 -11.97 4.08
C VAL A 61 0.06 -11.54 2.91
N MET A 62 0.56 -12.51 2.15
CA MET A 62 1.37 -12.28 0.96
C MET A 62 0.85 -13.16 -0.19
N ASN A 63 0.95 -12.68 -1.41
CA ASN A 63 0.64 -13.46 -2.59
C ASN A 63 1.92 -14.08 -3.18
N GLY A 64 2.03 -15.41 -3.10
CA GLY A 64 3.27 -16.11 -3.54
C GLY A 64 4.49 -15.62 -2.76
N GLY A 65 5.61 -15.42 -3.43
CA GLY A 65 6.83 -14.83 -2.89
C GLY A 65 6.90 -13.31 -2.96
N GLY A 66 5.76 -12.65 -3.17
CA GLY A 66 5.66 -11.20 -3.21
C GLY A 66 5.99 -10.57 -4.57
N LEU A 67 5.92 -9.24 -4.59
CA LEU A 67 6.10 -8.43 -5.78
C LEU A 67 7.55 -8.48 -6.31
N LEU A 68 8.52 -8.47 -5.40
CA LEU A 68 9.94 -8.48 -5.75
C LEU A 68 10.33 -9.78 -6.47
N GLU A 69 9.88 -10.93 -5.94
CA GLU A 69 10.07 -12.22 -6.60
C GLU A 69 9.38 -12.26 -7.97
N ALA A 70 8.17 -11.73 -8.08
CA ALA A 70 7.45 -11.65 -9.34
C ALA A 70 8.16 -10.76 -10.38
N ILE A 71 8.84 -9.68 -9.94
CA ILE A 71 9.66 -8.84 -10.80
C ILE A 71 10.90 -9.60 -11.26
N LYS A 72 11.64 -10.24 -10.36
CA LYS A 72 12.88 -10.98 -10.65
C LYS A 72 12.62 -12.26 -11.43
N GLY A 73 11.46 -12.85 -11.29
CA GLY A 73 11.14 -14.16 -11.90
C GLY A 73 11.05 -14.14 -13.42
N ASN A 74 11.37 -15.30 -14.03
CA ASN A 74 11.26 -15.53 -15.48
C ASN A 74 9.83 -15.83 -15.95
N GLY A 75 8.87 -15.86 -15.04
CA GLY A 75 7.49 -16.22 -15.30
C GLY A 75 6.68 -15.11 -15.97
N ARG A 76 5.54 -14.84 -15.40
CA ARG A 76 4.59 -13.83 -15.84
C ARG A 76 5.18 -12.42 -15.70
N PHE A 77 4.79 -11.56 -16.62
CA PHE A 77 5.08 -10.14 -16.61
C PHE A 77 4.66 -9.48 -15.27
N ALA A 78 5.62 -8.86 -14.58
CA ALA A 78 5.33 -8.16 -13.33
C ALA A 78 4.58 -6.87 -13.61
N ALA A 79 3.46 -6.74 -12.98
CA ALA A 79 2.44 -5.76 -13.22
C ALA A 79 2.65 -4.46 -12.45
N VAL A 80 3.89 -4.01 -12.30
CA VAL A 80 4.21 -2.68 -11.78
C VAL A 80 4.16 -1.69 -12.94
N PRO A 81 3.52 -0.53 -12.77
CA PRO A 81 3.39 0.46 -13.83
C PRO A 81 4.65 1.30 -14.02
N PHE A 82 5.79 0.63 -14.31
CA PHE A 82 7.03 1.33 -14.60
C PHE A 82 6.90 2.22 -15.84
N PHE A 83 7.66 3.30 -15.85
CA PHE A 83 7.76 4.21 -17.00
C PHE A 83 8.47 3.51 -18.16
N THR A 84 8.07 3.80 -19.41
CA THR A 84 8.66 3.24 -20.61
C THR A 84 9.25 4.34 -21.50
N LEU A 85 10.31 4.04 -22.21
CA LEU A 85 11.01 5.00 -23.12
C LEU A 85 10.07 5.67 -24.13
N ASN A 86 8.96 5.06 -24.47
CA ASN A 86 7.99 5.62 -25.42
C ASN A 86 6.95 6.55 -24.76
N GLY A 87 7.21 7.02 -23.54
CA GLY A 87 6.37 8.02 -22.87
C GLY A 87 5.08 7.50 -22.26
N GLY A 88 5.01 6.21 -21.93
CA GLY A 88 3.87 5.59 -21.24
C GLY A 88 4.25 4.96 -19.92
N MET A 89 3.26 4.44 -19.23
CA MET A 89 3.42 3.59 -18.04
C MET A 89 2.82 2.21 -18.30
N GLY A 90 3.40 1.18 -17.65
CA GLY A 90 2.84 -0.15 -17.60
C GLY A 90 1.46 -0.18 -16.92
N ARG A 91 0.77 -1.32 -17.01
CA ARG A 91 -0.51 -1.49 -16.30
C ARG A 91 -0.29 -1.66 -14.81
N ARG A 92 -1.09 -0.98 -13.99
CA ARG A 92 -1.08 -1.09 -12.53
C ARG A 92 -1.88 -2.33 -12.10
N GLN A 93 -1.23 -3.48 -12.00
CA GLN A 93 -1.84 -4.72 -11.53
C GLN A 93 -1.37 -5.09 -10.11
N CYS A 94 -0.28 -4.50 -9.62
CA CYS A 94 0.30 -4.78 -8.32
C CYS A 94 -0.71 -4.64 -7.17
N THR A 95 -1.58 -3.63 -7.19
CA THR A 95 -2.63 -3.45 -6.19
C THR A 95 -3.60 -4.63 -6.19
N GLY A 96 -4.12 -5.02 -7.36
CA GLY A 96 -5.04 -6.15 -7.46
C GLY A 96 -4.41 -7.46 -7.02
N GLU A 97 -3.24 -7.75 -7.56
CA GLU A 97 -2.58 -9.04 -7.41
C GLU A 97 -1.93 -9.24 -6.03
N PHE A 98 -1.26 -8.22 -5.49
CA PHE A 98 -0.47 -8.34 -4.26
C PHE A 98 -1.12 -7.70 -3.02
N LYS A 99 -2.21 -6.93 -3.17
CA LYS A 99 -2.94 -6.37 -2.03
C LYS A 99 -4.36 -6.91 -1.93
N ILE A 100 -5.18 -6.80 -2.99
CA ILE A 100 -6.60 -7.14 -2.92
C ILE A 100 -6.83 -8.65 -2.84
N ILE A 101 -6.25 -9.39 -3.77
CA ILE A 101 -6.44 -10.86 -3.85
C ILE A 101 -6.05 -11.54 -2.54
N PRO A 102 -4.86 -11.30 -1.94
CA PRO A 102 -4.51 -11.93 -0.66
C PRO A 102 -5.44 -11.54 0.49
N VAL A 103 -5.89 -10.27 0.55
CA VAL A 103 -6.87 -9.82 1.55
C VAL A 103 -8.20 -10.55 1.36
N GLN A 104 -8.75 -10.59 0.15
CA GLN A 104 -9.99 -11.31 -0.14
C GLN A 104 -9.90 -12.80 0.17
N LYS A 105 -8.74 -13.43 -0.12
CA LYS A 105 -8.48 -14.82 0.22
C LYS A 105 -8.53 -15.03 1.74
N LYS A 106 -7.90 -14.13 2.50
CA LYS A 106 -7.90 -14.22 3.98
C LYS A 106 -9.29 -13.99 4.56
N ILE A 107 -10.05 -13.03 4.06
CA ILE A 107 -11.44 -12.80 4.49
C ILE A 107 -12.29 -14.05 4.23
N ARG A 108 -12.17 -14.67 3.04
CA ARG A 108 -12.85 -15.92 2.71
C ARG A 108 -12.54 -17.03 3.71
N GLU A 109 -11.26 -17.18 4.08
CA GLU A 109 -10.80 -18.15 5.08
C GLU A 109 -11.43 -17.88 6.46
N LEU A 110 -11.41 -16.60 6.91
CA LEU A 110 -11.99 -16.19 8.19
C LEU A 110 -13.51 -16.39 8.25
N LEU A 111 -14.19 -16.26 7.12
CA LEU A 111 -15.61 -16.55 6.97
C LEU A 111 -15.90 -18.08 6.94
N GLY A 112 -14.89 -18.94 6.91
CA GLY A 112 -15.04 -20.39 6.86
C GLY A 112 -15.43 -20.96 5.50
N TYR A 113 -15.22 -20.21 4.40
CA TYR A 113 -15.57 -20.67 3.05
C TYR A 113 -14.36 -21.23 2.31
N GLU A 114 -14.47 -22.48 1.87
CA GLU A 114 -13.51 -23.12 0.99
C GLU A 114 -13.41 -22.39 -0.37
N LYS A 115 -12.28 -22.62 -1.06
CA LYS A 115 -12.08 -22.12 -2.43
C LYS A 115 -13.24 -22.56 -3.34
N TYR A 116 -13.74 -21.65 -4.17
CA TYR A 116 -14.87 -21.83 -5.09
C TYR A 116 -16.28 -21.95 -4.47
N LYS A 117 -16.42 -22.00 -3.15
CA LYS A 117 -17.76 -21.93 -2.55
C LYS A 117 -18.33 -20.51 -2.65
N ARG A 118 -19.62 -20.42 -2.93
CA ARG A 118 -20.32 -19.13 -3.01
C ARG A 118 -20.46 -18.54 -1.59
N ILE A 119 -20.06 -17.31 -1.45
CA ILE A 119 -20.24 -16.51 -0.22
C ILE A 119 -21.51 -15.68 -0.40
N PRO A 120 -22.37 -15.56 0.63
CA PRO A 120 -23.53 -14.68 0.59
C PRO A 120 -23.14 -13.22 0.35
N GLU A 121 -24.03 -12.45 -0.28
CA GLU A 121 -23.84 -11.02 -0.51
C GLU A 121 -23.73 -10.29 0.84
N GLY A 122 -22.79 -9.32 0.95
CA GLY A 122 -22.58 -8.53 2.16
C GLY A 122 -22.04 -9.30 3.37
N ALA A 123 -21.46 -10.50 3.19
CA ALA A 123 -20.94 -11.31 4.30
C ALA A 123 -19.81 -10.66 5.08
N ALA A 124 -19.06 -9.74 4.47
CA ALA A 124 -18.03 -8.96 5.12
C ALA A 124 -18.16 -7.47 4.80
N THR A 125 -17.78 -6.63 5.77
CA THR A 125 -17.58 -5.19 5.59
C THR A 125 -16.11 -4.89 5.75
N VAL A 126 -15.47 -4.33 4.72
CA VAL A 126 -14.06 -3.97 4.74
C VAL A 126 -13.95 -2.46 4.96
N TRP A 127 -13.28 -2.09 6.04
CA TRP A 127 -12.97 -0.71 6.36
C TRP A 127 -11.70 -0.28 5.63
N ILE A 128 -11.77 0.84 4.93
CA ILE A 128 -10.67 1.37 4.13
C ILE A 128 -10.30 2.75 4.65
N GLY A 129 -9.01 2.94 4.96
CA GLY A 129 -8.46 4.21 5.45
C GLY A 129 -8.30 5.22 4.30
N ILE A 130 -9.42 5.82 3.89
CA ILE A 130 -9.47 6.95 2.97
C ILE A 130 -9.96 8.16 3.74
N SER A 131 -9.21 9.26 3.72
CA SER A 131 -9.53 10.54 4.35
C SER A 131 -10.30 11.45 3.39
N THR A 132 -10.87 12.55 3.90
CA THR A 132 -11.73 13.47 3.14
C THR A 132 -11.03 14.10 1.93
N ASP A 133 -9.74 14.39 2.05
CA ASP A 133 -8.87 14.91 0.99
C ASP A 133 -8.60 13.90 -0.14
N GLU A 134 -8.91 12.61 0.08
CA GLU A 134 -8.75 11.55 -0.90
C GLU A 134 -10.07 10.88 -1.32
N SER A 135 -11.20 11.53 -1.06
CA SER A 135 -12.55 10.98 -1.28
C SER A 135 -12.81 10.48 -2.72
N ILE A 136 -12.14 11.05 -3.72
CA ILE A 136 -12.19 10.60 -5.12
C ILE A 136 -11.73 9.14 -5.31
N ARG A 137 -11.00 8.60 -4.34
CA ARG A 137 -10.51 7.20 -4.35
C ARG A 137 -11.55 6.19 -3.86
N MET A 138 -12.66 6.64 -3.31
CA MET A 138 -13.74 5.77 -2.85
C MET A 138 -14.35 5.01 -4.02
N LYS A 139 -14.36 3.69 -3.93
CA LYS A 139 -14.99 2.81 -4.91
C LYS A 139 -15.71 1.67 -4.22
N PRO A 140 -16.88 1.24 -4.71
CA PRO A 140 -17.54 0.06 -4.20
C PRO A 140 -16.70 -1.20 -4.47
N SER A 141 -16.91 -2.24 -3.69
CA SER A 141 -16.26 -3.52 -3.91
C SER A 141 -16.66 -4.13 -5.25
N GLN A 142 -15.69 -4.74 -5.94
CA GLN A 142 -15.93 -5.49 -7.18
C GLN A 142 -16.58 -6.86 -6.93
N VAL A 143 -16.59 -7.34 -5.69
CA VAL A 143 -17.19 -8.62 -5.32
C VAL A 143 -18.39 -8.39 -4.40
N LYS A 144 -19.52 -9.02 -4.70
CA LYS A 144 -20.81 -8.79 -4.03
C LYS A 144 -20.82 -9.19 -2.55
N TRP A 145 -19.92 -10.06 -2.12
CA TRP A 145 -19.86 -10.54 -0.75
C TRP A 145 -19.05 -9.63 0.20
N ILE A 146 -18.42 -8.55 -0.32
CA ILE A 146 -17.74 -7.51 0.45
C ILE A 146 -18.45 -6.18 0.24
N ASN A 147 -18.77 -5.50 1.33
CA ASN A 147 -19.12 -4.09 1.36
C ASN A 147 -17.91 -3.27 1.80
N HIS A 148 -17.66 -2.12 1.17
CA HIS A 148 -16.66 -1.17 1.65
C HIS A 148 -17.29 -0.16 2.59
N ARG A 149 -16.52 0.23 3.61
CA ARG A 149 -16.84 1.30 4.55
C ARG A 149 -15.64 2.24 4.66
N TRP A 150 -15.90 3.52 4.80
CA TRP A 150 -14.88 4.57 4.87
C TRP A 150 -15.06 5.41 6.15
N PRO A 151 -14.69 4.87 7.33
CA PRO A 151 -15.03 5.53 8.60
C PRO A 151 -14.36 6.89 8.80
N LEU A 152 -13.19 7.16 8.20
CA LEU A 152 -12.58 8.49 8.25
C LEU A 152 -13.40 9.53 7.49
N ILE A 153 -13.99 9.16 6.34
CA ILE A 153 -14.93 10.02 5.61
C ILE A 153 -16.19 10.26 6.43
N GLU A 154 -16.76 9.22 7.04
CA GLU A 154 -17.95 9.30 7.90
C GLU A 154 -17.73 10.26 9.07
N ASN A 155 -16.50 10.34 9.59
CA ASN A 155 -16.10 11.23 10.69
C ASN A 155 -15.49 12.57 10.20
N GLY A 156 -15.50 12.84 8.90
CA GLY A 156 -15.01 14.10 8.34
C GLY A 156 -13.50 14.33 8.47
N MET A 157 -12.72 13.26 8.66
CA MET A 157 -11.28 13.37 8.94
C MET A 157 -10.45 13.52 7.68
N SER A 158 -9.60 14.55 7.66
CA SER A 158 -8.53 14.75 6.69
C SER A 158 -7.26 13.99 7.09
N ARG A 159 -6.31 13.86 6.15
CA ARG A 159 -4.99 13.28 6.46
C ARG A 159 -4.25 14.07 7.53
N MET A 160 -4.35 15.40 7.53
CA MET A 160 -3.74 16.24 8.55
C MET A 160 -4.30 15.92 9.93
N GLN A 161 -5.62 15.81 10.06
CA GLN A 161 -6.26 15.44 11.32
C GLN A 161 -5.88 14.03 11.78
N CYS A 162 -5.62 13.10 10.85
CA CYS A 162 -5.06 11.80 11.20
C CYS A 162 -3.67 11.91 11.83
N LEU A 163 -2.79 12.79 11.34
CA LEU A 163 -1.47 13.06 11.92
C LEU A 163 -1.59 13.73 13.28
N GLU A 164 -2.44 14.75 13.40
CA GLU A 164 -2.74 15.44 14.66
C GLU A 164 -3.26 14.48 15.73
N TRP A 165 -4.07 13.49 15.35
CA TRP A 165 -4.56 12.47 16.26
C TRP A 165 -3.41 11.68 16.92
N PHE A 166 -2.39 11.27 16.14
CA PHE A 166 -1.19 10.61 16.69
C PHE A 166 -0.40 11.50 17.62
N GLU A 167 -0.24 12.79 17.28
CA GLU A 167 0.45 13.77 18.12
C GLU A 167 -0.28 13.98 19.46
N GLN A 168 -1.60 14.16 19.44
CA GLN A 168 -2.42 14.34 20.63
C GLN A 168 -2.37 13.15 21.59
N HIS A 169 -2.18 11.93 21.05
CA HIS A 169 -2.07 10.71 21.84
C HIS A 169 -0.61 10.33 22.19
N ASN A 170 0.37 11.18 21.87
CA ASN A 170 1.81 10.92 22.08
C ASN A 170 2.24 9.56 21.50
N MET A 171 1.73 9.19 20.33
CA MET A 171 2.06 7.94 19.63
C MET A 171 3.03 8.17 18.48
N PRO A 172 3.86 7.17 18.12
CA PRO A 172 4.76 7.28 16.98
C PRO A 172 3.99 7.47 15.69
N GLN A 173 4.44 8.42 14.87
CA GLN A 173 3.82 8.71 13.58
C GLN A 173 4.01 7.54 12.60
N PRO A 174 2.95 7.11 11.90
CA PRO A 174 3.06 6.06 10.91
C PRO A 174 4.01 6.45 9.77
N PRO A 175 4.87 5.54 9.30
CA PRO A 175 5.68 5.78 8.12
C PRO A 175 4.81 5.84 6.88
N LYS A 176 5.36 6.35 5.78
CA LYS A 176 4.71 6.20 4.48
C LYS A 176 4.78 4.73 4.05
N SER A 177 3.63 4.11 3.82
CA SER A 177 3.50 2.70 3.44
C SER A 177 3.37 2.55 1.93
N SER A 178 4.48 2.62 1.22
CA SER A 178 4.54 2.34 -0.22
C SER A 178 5.75 1.47 -0.53
N CYS A 179 5.62 0.55 -1.51
CA CYS A 179 6.73 -0.31 -1.92
C CYS A 179 7.94 0.52 -2.33
N LEU A 180 9.16 0.08 -2.00
CA LEU A 180 10.41 0.80 -2.27
C LEU A 180 10.57 1.23 -3.74
N GLY A 181 10.25 0.36 -4.69
CA GLY A 181 10.33 0.65 -6.11
C GLY A 181 9.03 1.14 -6.76
N CYS A 182 8.17 1.81 -6.03
CA CYS A 182 6.91 2.34 -6.57
C CYS A 182 7.18 3.51 -7.53
N PRO A 183 6.77 3.45 -8.81
CA PRO A 183 7.02 4.55 -9.76
C PRO A 183 6.19 5.81 -9.46
N PHE A 184 5.25 5.74 -8.53
CA PHE A 184 4.48 6.90 -8.08
C PHE A 184 5.13 7.67 -6.93
N HIS A 185 6.36 7.35 -6.56
CA HIS A 185 7.11 8.16 -5.61
C HIS A 185 7.35 9.57 -6.16
N SER A 186 7.18 10.56 -5.30
CA SER A 186 7.70 11.91 -5.55
C SER A 186 9.22 11.95 -5.43
N ASP A 187 9.84 13.01 -5.96
CA ASP A 187 11.29 13.19 -5.83
C ASP A 187 11.71 13.25 -4.36
N LYS A 188 10.91 13.89 -3.50
CA LYS A 188 11.13 13.90 -2.04
C LYS A 188 11.18 12.49 -1.46
N GLN A 189 10.29 11.60 -1.89
CA GLN A 189 10.29 10.22 -1.43
C GLN A 189 11.47 9.42 -1.93
N TRP A 190 11.89 9.64 -3.19
CA TRP A 190 13.12 9.05 -3.70
C TRP A 190 14.35 9.50 -2.92
N ILE A 191 14.41 10.79 -2.53
CA ILE A 191 15.45 11.32 -1.65
C ILE A 191 15.42 10.66 -0.27
N GLU A 192 14.24 10.49 0.32
CA GLU A 192 14.07 9.81 1.61
C GLU A 192 14.53 8.35 1.57
N ILE A 193 14.24 7.62 0.47
CA ILE A 193 14.70 6.24 0.27
C ILE A 193 16.23 6.21 0.07
N LYS A 194 16.77 7.09 -0.77
CA LYS A 194 18.20 7.21 -1.06
C LYS A 194 19.05 7.51 0.18
N ASN A 195 18.54 8.38 1.06
CA ASN A 195 19.25 8.81 2.27
C ASN A 195 18.91 7.93 3.48
N GLY A 196 17.98 6.99 3.35
CA GLY A 196 17.56 6.07 4.39
C GLY A 196 18.44 4.83 4.52
N ASP A 197 17.83 3.65 4.58
CA ASP A 197 18.55 2.38 4.65
C ASP A 197 19.28 2.12 3.32
N GLN A 198 20.60 1.98 3.40
CA GLN A 198 21.45 1.85 2.21
C GLN A 198 21.22 0.50 1.50
N ASP A 199 20.91 -0.57 2.23
CA ASP A 199 20.64 -1.87 1.61
C ASP A 199 19.35 -1.81 0.80
N GLU A 200 18.31 -1.12 1.32
CA GLU A 200 17.04 -0.88 0.61
C GLU A 200 17.26 -0.04 -0.66
N TRP A 201 18.09 1.01 -0.56
CA TRP A 201 18.44 1.81 -1.73
C TRP A 201 19.18 1.01 -2.78
N PHE A 202 20.24 0.27 -2.39
CA PHE A 202 21.01 -0.56 -3.33
C PHE A 202 20.14 -1.62 -3.99
N GLU A 203 19.30 -2.34 -3.24
CA GLU A 203 18.36 -3.30 -3.82
C GLU A 203 17.43 -2.62 -4.83
N THR A 204 16.90 -1.44 -4.51
CA THR A 204 15.99 -0.70 -5.40
C THR A 204 16.69 -0.31 -6.71
N VAL A 205 17.93 0.18 -6.63
CA VAL A 205 18.76 0.49 -7.80
C VAL A 205 19.06 -0.76 -8.64
N GLU A 206 19.36 -1.89 -8.01
CA GLU A 206 19.58 -3.16 -8.72
C GLU A 206 18.33 -3.61 -9.48
N ILE A 207 17.17 -3.49 -8.87
CA ILE A 207 15.89 -3.82 -9.52
C ILE A 207 15.60 -2.84 -10.66
N ASP A 208 15.85 -1.54 -10.49
CA ASP A 208 15.71 -0.57 -11.56
C ASP A 208 16.62 -0.89 -12.75
N ARG A 209 17.85 -1.31 -12.48
CA ARG A 209 18.78 -1.81 -13.52
C ARG A 209 18.27 -3.08 -14.19
N PHE A 210 17.77 -4.04 -13.40
CA PHE A 210 17.23 -5.30 -13.91
C PHE A 210 16.05 -5.10 -14.86
N ILE A 211 15.09 -4.23 -14.52
CA ILE A 211 13.90 -3.99 -15.35
C ILE A 211 14.22 -3.31 -16.69
N ARG A 212 15.30 -2.52 -16.76
CA ARG A 212 15.75 -1.89 -18.02
C ARG A 212 16.15 -2.89 -19.09
N TYR A 213 16.79 -3.98 -18.69
CA TYR A 213 17.35 -4.98 -19.60
C TYR A 213 16.51 -6.25 -19.73
N ARG A 214 15.27 -6.19 -19.27
CA ARG A 214 14.38 -7.35 -19.30
C ARG A 214 14.00 -7.73 -20.74
N THR A 215 14.45 -8.89 -21.21
CA THR A 215 14.33 -9.33 -22.61
C THR A 215 12.90 -9.52 -23.11
N LYS A 216 11.94 -9.72 -22.21
CA LYS A 216 10.51 -9.90 -22.55
C LYS A 216 9.75 -8.58 -22.78
N MET A 217 10.42 -7.44 -22.55
CA MET A 217 9.82 -6.13 -22.73
C MET A 217 10.18 -5.52 -24.06
N LYS A 218 9.18 -4.94 -24.73
CA LYS A 218 9.40 -4.25 -26.01
C LYS A 218 10.26 -2.99 -25.86
N HIS A 219 10.22 -2.36 -24.69
CA HIS A 219 10.92 -1.11 -24.38
C HIS A 219 11.54 -1.18 -22.99
N SER A 220 12.67 -0.52 -22.81
CA SER A 220 13.31 -0.35 -21.51
C SER A 220 12.36 0.32 -20.52
N GLN A 221 12.39 -0.15 -19.28
CA GLN A 221 11.55 0.34 -18.18
C GLN A 221 12.40 1.07 -17.16
N PHE A 222 11.80 2.05 -16.49
CA PHE A 222 12.42 2.89 -15.47
C PHE A 222 11.48 3.09 -14.29
N MET A 223 12.02 3.12 -13.09
CA MET A 223 11.23 3.43 -11.89
C MET A 223 10.94 4.92 -11.79
N HIS A 224 11.88 5.76 -12.21
CA HIS A 224 11.73 7.22 -12.13
C HIS A 224 11.16 7.82 -13.41
N ARG A 225 10.29 8.83 -13.24
CA ARG A 225 9.60 9.56 -14.34
C ARG A 225 10.53 10.26 -15.33
N SER A 226 11.78 10.54 -14.93
CA SER A 226 12.78 11.16 -15.82
C SER A 226 13.32 10.21 -16.90
N LEU A 227 12.96 8.92 -16.85
CA LEU A 227 13.47 7.89 -17.75
C LEU A 227 15.01 7.76 -17.71
N LYS A 228 15.59 8.06 -16.55
CA LYS A 228 17.01 7.85 -16.25
C LYS A 228 17.17 6.66 -15.31
N PRO A 229 18.35 5.99 -15.33
CA PRO A 229 18.72 5.09 -14.24
C PRO A 229 18.54 5.76 -12.88
N LEU A 230 17.98 5.04 -11.91
CA LEU A 230 17.62 5.63 -10.62
C LEU A 230 18.84 6.20 -9.87
N ASP A 231 20.00 5.58 -10.02
CA ASP A 231 21.30 6.03 -9.50
C ASP A 231 21.88 7.25 -10.22
N GLU A 232 21.41 7.57 -11.44
CA GLU A 232 21.82 8.73 -12.23
C GLU A 232 20.83 9.90 -12.14
N VAL A 233 19.72 9.74 -11.40
CA VAL A 233 18.76 10.83 -11.20
C VAL A 233 19.39 11.88 -10.30
N ASN A 234 19.46 13.11 -10.79
CA ASN A 234 19.83 14.26 -9.97
C ASN A 234 18.59 14.76 -9.21
N PHE A 235 18.63 14.67 -7.89
CA PHE A 235 17.59 15.15 -6.99
C PHE A 235 17.91 16.53 -6.38
N ASP A 236 19.03 17.17 -6.75
CA ASP A 236 19.43 18.46 -6.19
C ASP A 236 18.37 19.53 -6.50
N GLY A 237 17.95 20.26 -5.46
CA GLY A 237 16.96 21.33 -5.58
C GLY A 237 15.50 20.87 -5.75
N LEU A 238 15.22 19.57 -5.74
CA LEU A 238 13.87 19.01 -5.89
C LEU A 238 13.15 18.80 -4.54
N GLU A 239 13.84 19.01 -3.43
CA GLU A 239 13.31 18.82 -2.06
C GLU A 239 12.05 19.65 -1.76
N ASN A 240 11.91 20.80 -2.42
CA ASN A 240 10.81 21.75 -2.23
C ASN A 240 9.73 21.71 -3.31
N GLN A 241 9.79 20.78 -4.24
CA GLN A 241 8.72 20.64 -5.23
C GLN A 241 7.43 20.15 -4.56
N MET A 242 6.33 20.87 -4.79
CA MET A 242 5.00 20.41 -4.40
C MET A 242 4.73 19.04 -5.03
N ASP A 243 4.23 18.13 -4.22
CA ASP A 243 3.86 16.77 -4.63
C ASP A 243 2.65 16.83 -5.57
N LEU A 244 2.88 17.04 -6.87
CA LEU A 244 1.81 17.12 -7.89
C LEU A 244 1.04 15.80 -8.04
N TRP A 245 1.60 14.69 -7.55
CA TRP A 245 1.04 13.35 -7.60
C TRP A 245 0.70 12.84 -6.21
N GLY A 246 0.26 13.72 -5.32
CA GLY A 246 0.01 13.43 -3.91
C GLY A 246 -0.49 12.00 -3.67
N ASN A 247 0.29 11.25 -2.92
CA ASN A 247 -0.11 10.07 -2.13
C ASN A 247 -0.92 8.96 -2.81
N GLU A 248 -0.72 8.65 -4.09
CA GLU A 248 -1.57 7.69 -4.80
C GLU A 248 -1.43 6.22 -4.37
N CYS A 249 -0.60 5.88 -3.40
CA CYS A 249 -0.42 4.49 -3.01
C CYS A 249 -0.25 4.26 -1.51
N GLU A 250 -1.24 4.63 -0.72
CA GLU A 250 -1.37 4.18 0.65
C GLU A 250 -2.44 3.07 0.74
N GLY A 251 -1.99 1.82 0.84
CA GLY A 251 -2.88 0.70 1.07
C GLY A 251 -3.77 0.29 -0.12
N MET A 252 -4.90 -0.34 0.16
CA MET A 252 -5.90 -0.79 -0.83
C MET A 252 -6.64 0.39 -1.47
N CYS A 253 -5.93 1.20 -2.22
CA CYS A 253 -6.46 2.40 -2.81
C CYS A 253 -7.08 2.10 -4.18
N GLY A 254 -8.36 2.27 -4.28
CA GLY A 254 -9.05 2.27 -5.55
C GLY A 254 -9.28 0.87 -6.14
N VAL A 255 -9.85 0.04 -5.35
CA VAL A 255 -10.44 -1.22 -5.80
C VAL A 255 -11.91 -1.06 -5.99
#